data_54ce372f32854e1fc3c1204a2714828e
#
_entry.id   54ce372f32854e1fc3c1204a2714828e
#
_cell.length_a   1.000
_cell.length_b   1.000
_cell.length_c   1.000
_cell.angle_alpha   90.00
_cell.angle_beta   90.00
_cell.angle_gamma   90.00
#
_symmetry.space_group_name_H-M   'P 1'
#
loop_
_entity.id
_entity.type
_entity.pdbx_description
1 polymer ?
#
loop_
_entity_poly.entity_id
_entity_poly.type
_entity_poly.pdbx_seq_one_letter_code
_entity_poly.pdbx_strand_id
1 'polypeptide(L)'
;MADKAAEGSSLVFHPMDQFIIQPLFGNGPIHWYTVTNVTLWMAITVLCVVGLMVIGTSRRAIIPNRSQSIGELAYGFVYKMVEDVTGKDGLVYFPYIMTLFMFIVFANFLGLIPMSFTTTSHFGVTIILAFAVFFTVTILGFVKNGAGFLGLFWVSSAPLALRPILAIIELISYFVRPVSHSIRLAGNVMAGHAVIKVFA
;
A
#
# COMPACT_ATOMS: atom_id res chain seq x y z
N MET A 1 15.55 6.68 -46.56
CA MET A 1 14.85 7.95 -46.28
C MET A 1 13.31 7.84 -46.38
N ALA A 2 12.77 6.64 -46.42
CA ALA A 2 11.31 6.41 -46.58
C ALA A 2 10.61 5.86 -45.32
N ASP A 3 11.32 5.72 -44.21
CA ASP A 3 10.82 5.07 -42.98
C ASP A 3 10.49 6.02 -41.81
N LYS A 4 10.61 7.31 -42.03
CA LYS A 4 10.28 8.38 -41.08
C LYS A 4 8.96 9.12 -41.35
N ALA A 5 8.23 8.70 -42.38
CA ALA A 5 6.99 9.38 -42.78
C ALA A 5 5.70 8.63 -42.35
N ALA A 6 5.80 7.48 -41.70
CA ALA A 6 4.66 6.71 -41.26
C ALA A 6 4.30 6.87 -39.75
N GLU A 7 5.02 7.72 -39.02
CA GLU A 7 4.68 8.11 -37.62
C GLU A 7 3.70 9.30 -37.55
N GLY A 8 3.02 9.58 -38.63
CA GLY A 8 1.94 10.56 -38.69
C GLY A 8 0.64 10.03 -38.14
N SER A 9 0.30 10.47 -36.91
CA SER A 9 -1.08 10.54 -36.38
C SER A 9 -1.91 9.25 -36.30
N SER A 10 -1.44 8.24 -35.60
CA SER A 10 -2.37 7.44 -34.81
C SER A 10 -2.20 7.86 -33.34
N LEU A 11 -3.20 8.48 -32.78
CA LEU A 11 -3.38 8.60 -31.33
C LEU A 11 -3.55 7.17 -30.78
N VAL A 12 -2.47 6.40 -30.78
CA VAL A 12 -2.44 5.09 -30.15
C VAL A 12 -2.38 5.38 -28.66
N PHE A 13 -3.54 5.37 -28.06
CA PHE A 13 -3.67 5.50 -26.60
C PHE A 13 -3.09 4.23 -25.97
N HIS A 14 -1.89 4.35 -25.41
CA HIS A 14 -1.24 3.30 -24.65
C HIS A 14 -1.57 3.49 -23.16
N PRO A 15 -2.56 2.80 -22.60
CA PRO A 15 -2.97 2.95 -21.19
C PRO A 15 -1.87 2.56 -20.20
N MET A 16 -0.82 1.87 -20.68
CA MET A 16 0.31 1.43 -19.86
C MET A 16 1.44 2.45 -19.71
N ASP A 17 1.47 3.52 -20.53
CA ASP A 17 2.54 4.53 -20.48
C ASP A 17 2.62 5.27 -19.15
N GLN A 18 1.51 5.35 -18.42
CA GLN A 18 1.44 5.92 -17.08
C GLN A 18 2.26 5.16 -16.01
N PHE A 19 2.64 3.92 -16.30
CA PHE A 19 3.40 3.08 -15.37
C PHE A 19 4.91 3.09 -15.63
N ILE A 20 5.38 3.89 -16.59
CA ILE A 20 6.79 4.00 -16.92
C ILE A 20 7.48 4.92 -15.92
N ILE A 21 8.52 4.42 -15.25
CA ILE A 21 9.34 5.20 -14.33
C ILE A 21 10.27 6.11 -15.16
N GLN A 22 10.17 7.42 -14.95
CA GLN A 22 11.04 8.40 -15.58
C GLN A 22 11.83 9.16 -14.51
N PRO A 23 13.14 9.41 -14.71
CA PRO A 23 13.90 10.30 -13.86
C PRO A 23 13.40 11.75 -14.02
N LEU A 24 13.24 12.47 -12.90
CA LEU A 24 12.76 13.85 -12.92
C LEU A 24 13.85 14.83 -13.38
N PHE A 25 15.10 14.50 -13.11
CA PHE A 25 16.27 15.31 -13.43
C PHE A 25 17.31 14.47 -14.17
N GLY A 26 17.53 14.79 -15.47
CA GLY A 26 18.59 14.20 -16.30
C GLY A 26 18.16 12.95 -17.07
N ASN A 27 18.80 12.77 -18.25
CA ASN A 27 18.61 11.62 -19.15
C ASN A 27 19.57 10.46 -18.83
N GLY A 28 20.04 10.35 -17.57
CA GLY A 28 21.00 9.33 -17.16
C GLY A 28 20.36 8.02 -16.68
N PRO A 29 21.14 6.96 -16.47
CA PRO A 29 20.66 5.71 -15.91
C PRO A 29 20.09 5.94 -14.51
N ILE A 30 19.01 5.22 -14.17
CA ILE A 30 18.33 5.32 -12.88
C ILE A 30 19.23 4.70 -11.81
N HIS A 31 19.77 5.52 -10.91
CA HIS A 31 20.49 5.08 -9.72
C HIS A 31 19.54 5.07 -8.52
N TRP A 32 19.89 4.34 -7.46
CA TRP A 32 19.08 4.22 -6.23
C TRP A 32 18.78 5.57 -5.52
N TYR A 33 19.58 6.62 -5.78
CA TYR A 33 19.41 7.98 -5.25
C TYR A 33 18.75 8.96 -6.25
N THR A 34 18.37 8.50 -7.44
CA THR A 34 17.74 9.36 -8.45
C THR A 34 16.29 9.65 -8.06
N VAL A 35 15.95 10.94 -7.99
CA VAL A 35 14.56 11.36 -7.77
C VAL A 35 13.75 11.01 -9.01
N THR A 36 12.89 10.03 -8.87
CA THR A 36 12.00 9.55 -9.93
C THR A 36 10.60 10.14 -9.76
N ASN A 37 9.80 10.04 -10.78
CA ASN A 37 8.39 10.39 -10.76
C ASN A 37 7.64 9.70 -9.59
N VAL A 38 7.98 8.43 -9.31
CA VAL A 38 7.42 7.67 -8.16
C VAL A 38 7.68 8.36 -6.84
N THR A 39 8.93 8.79 -6.59
CA THR A 39 9.36 9.42 -5.33
C THR A 39 8.62 10.74 -5.10
N LEU A 40 8.44 11.53 -6.16
CA LEU A 40 7.72 12.79 -6.08
C LEU A 40 6.25 12.57 -5.70
N TRP A 41 5.57 11.65 -6.38
CA TRP A 41 4.16 11.36 -6.09
C TRP A 41 3.97 10.71 -4.71
N MET A 42 4.92 9.90 -4.26
CA MET A 42 4.93 9.40 -2.87
C MET A 42 5.05 10.55 -1.86
N ALA A 43 5.95 11.49 -2.09
CA ALA A 43 6.11 12.66 -1.21
C ALA A 43 4.83 13.52 -1.18
N ILE A 44 4.19 13.75 -2.33
CA ILE A 44 2.91 14.46 -2.40
C ILE A 44 1.82 13.71 -1.63
N THR A 45 1.75 12.38 -1.76
CA THR A 45 0.80 11.55 -1.02
C THR A 45 0.97 11.71 0.49
N VAL A 46 2.21 11.63 0.98
CA VAL A 46 2.51 11.82 2.40
C VAL A 46 2.14 13.23 2.86
N LEU A 47 2.48 14.25 2.07
CA LEU A 47 2.12 15.64 2.38
C LEU A 47 0.59 15.84 2.44
N CYS A 48 -0.16 15.24 1.53
CA CYS A 48 -1.63 15.30 1.54
C CYS A 48 -2.21 14.62 2.79
N VAL A 49 -1.69 13.46 3.17
CA VAL A 49 -2.14 12.74 4.38
C VAL A 49 -1.84 13.56 5.64
N VAL A 50 -0.60 14.03 5.77
CA VAL A 50 -0.18 14.86 6.91
C VAL A 50 -0.97 16.16 6.93
N GLY A 51 -1.14 16.82 5.79
CA GLY A 51 -1.92 18.05 5.66
C GLY A 51 -3.37 17.86 6.11
N LEU A 52 -4.05 16.79 5.65
CA LEU A 52 -5.41 16.49 6.08
C LEU A 52 -5.49 16.24 7.58
N MET A 53 -4.56 15.45 8.14
CA MET A 53 -4.54 15.14 9.56
C MET A 53 -4.24 16.37 10.41
N VAL A 54 -3.26 17.19 10.03
CA VAL A 54 -2.90 18.42 10.76
C VAL A 54 -4.02 19.47 10.67
N ILE A 55 -4.56 19.70 9.47
CA ILE A 55 -5.64 20.67 9.26
C ILE A 55 -6.93 20.20 9.95
N GLY A 56 -7.24 18.90 9.86
CA GLY A 56 -8.40 18.30 10.52
C GLY A 56 -8.33 18.37 12.05
N THR A 57 -7.09 18.32 12.62
CA THR A 57 -6.90 18.33 14.08
C THR A 57 -6.65 19.74 14.66
N SER A 58 -6.22 20.70 13.83
CA SER A 58 -5.78 22.03 14.29
C SER A 58 -6.90 22.92 14.85
N ARG A 59 -8.13 22.73 14.39
CA ARG A 59 -9.30 23.48 14.85
C ARG A 59 -10.37 22.54 15.41
N ARG A 60 -10.30 22.27 16.69
CA ARG A 60 -11.31 21.49 17.41
C ARG A 60 -12.55 22.36 17.69
N ALA A 61 -13.43 22.49 16.69
CA ALA A 61 -14.70 23.18 16.87
C ALA A 61 -15.81 22.18 17.20
N ILE A 62 -16.77 22.59 18.03
CA ILE A 62 -17.97 21.78 18.38
C ILE A 62 -18.79 21.50 17.11
N ILE A 63 -18.79 22.45 16.16
CA ILE A 63 -19.39 22.24 14.82
C ILE A 63 -18.22 21.94 13.86
N PRO A 64 -18.10 20.68 13.38
CA PRO A 64 -16.96 20.30 12.56
C PRO A 64 -16.96 21.00 11.21
N ASN A 65 -15.80 21.50 10.79
CA ASN A 65 -15.60 22.02 9.46
C ASN A 65 -15.52 20.83 8.47
N ARG A 66 -15.69 21.06 7.16
CA ARG A 66 -15.65 19.99 6.14
C ARG A 66 -14.39 19.12 6.18
N SER A 67 -13.22 19.74 6.37
CA SER A 67 -11.95 19.02 6.49
C SER A 67 -11.87 18.19 7.79
N GLN A 68 -12.39 18.71 8.89
CA GLN A 68 -12.47 17.99 10.15
C GLN A 68 -13.44 16.79 10.04
N SER A 69 -14.61 16.99 9.41
CA SER A 69 -15.59 15.91 9.19
C SER A 69 -15.01 14.74 8.38
N ILE A 70 -14.21 15.01 7.33
CA ILE A 70 -13.58 13.97 6.54
C ILE A 70 -12.54 13.21 7.39
N GLY A 71 -11.74 13.92 8.18
CA GLY A 71 -10.76 13.31 9.08
C GLY A 71 -11.43 12.45 10.16
N GLU A 72 -12.49 12.94 10.79
CA GLU A 72 -13.27 12.22 11.81
C GLU A 72 -13.97 10.98 11.23
N LEU A 73 -14.52 11.08 10.01
CA LEU A 73 -15.15 9.97 9.33
C LEU A 73 -14.14 8.86 9.04
N ALA A 74 -12.97 9.22 8.49
CA ALA A 74 -11.91 8.28 8.21
C ALA A 74 -11.39 7.62 9.50
N TYR A 75 -11.18 8.42 10.54
CA TYR A 75 -10.75 7.94 11.85
C TYR A 75 -11.77 6.96 12.45
N GLY A 76 -13.04 7.34 12.49
CA GLY A 76 -14.11 6.51 13.04
C GLY A 76 -14.32 5.22 12.26
N PHE A 77 -14.20 5.27 10.93
CA PHE A 77 -14.29 4.10 10.08
C PHE A 77 -13.16 3.08 10.37
N VAL A 78 -11.90 3.54 10.39
CA VAL A 78 -10.76 2.66 10.65
C VAL A 78 -10.77 2.17 12.10
N TYR A 79 -11.15 3.04 13.06
CA TYR A 79 -11.26 2.66 14.47
C TYR A 79 -12.24 1.51 14.66
N LYS A 80 -13.44 1.66 14.11
CA LYS A 80 -14.47 0.64 14.20
C LYS A 80 -14.06 -0.66 13.52
N MET A 81 -13.41 -0.57 12.34
CA MET A 81 -12.90 -1.73 11.64
C MET A 81 -11.83 -2.48 12.45
N VAL A 82 -10.91 -1.76 13.09
CA VAL A 82 -9.88 -2.36 13.95
C VAL A 82 -10.50 -3.00 15.18
N GLU A 83 -11.47 -2.32 15.83
CA GLU A 83 -12.18 -2.84 16.98
C GLU A 83 -12.96 -4.12 16.63
N ASP A 84 -13.64 -4.16 15.50
CA ASP A 84 -14.43 -5.32 15.04
C ASP A 84 -13.54 -6.55 14.73
N VAL A 85 -12.31 -6.34 14.24
CA VAL A 85 -11.41 -7.44 13.83
C VAL A 85 -10.52 -7.92 14.97
N THR A 86 -9.94 -7.00 15.75
CA THR A 86 -8.93 -7.33 16.76
C THR A 86 -9.41 -7.16 18.20
N GLY A 87 -10.60 -6.59 18.40
CA GLY A 87 -11.10 -6.24 19.71
C GLY A 87 -10.37 -5.06 20.34
N LYS A 88 -10.66 -4.80 21.61
CA LYS A 88 -10.10 -3.64 22.34
C LYS A 88 -8.59 -3.71 22.53
N ASP A 89 -8.02 -4.91 22.61
CA ASP A 89 -6.58 -5.11 22.79
C ASP A 89 -5.76 -4.73 21.54
N GLY A 90 -6.39 -4.75 20.37
CA GLY A 90 -5.77 -4.38 19.11
C GLY A 90 -5.69 -2.88 18.85
N LEU A 91 -6.42 -2.07 19.63
CA LEU A 91 -6.44 -0.61 19.47
C LEU A 91 -5.08 0.06 19.73
N VAL A 92 -4.16 -0.61 20.40
CA VAL A 92 -2.77 -0.16 20.57
C VAL A 92 -2.08 0.00 19.20
N TYR A 93 -2.44 -0.81 18.20
CA TYR A 93 -1.87 -0.78 16.86
C TYR A 93 -2.65 0.10 15.87
N PHE A 94 -3.74 0.70 16.35
CA PHE A 94 -4.58 1.58 15.54
C PHE A 94 -3.80 2.68 14.80
N PRO A 95 -2.85 3.43 15.42
CA PRO A 95 -2.13 4.49 14.72
C PRO A 95 -1.37 3.98 13.50
N TYR A 96 -0.77 2.80 13.61
CA TYR A 96 -0.03 2.16 12.52
C TYR A 96 -0.96 1.76 11.37
N ILE A 97 -2.08 1.11 11.69
CA ILE A 97 -3.09 0.70 10.71
C ILE A 97 -3.70 1.92 10.03
N MET A 98 -3.98 2.98 10.79
CA MET A 98 -4.52 4.24 10.28
C MET A 98 -3.57 4.90 9.28
N THR A 99 -2.26 4.97 9.58
CA THR A 99 -1.27 5.55 8.67
C THR A 99 -1.17 4.78 7.37
N LEU A 100 -1.13 3.45 7.42
CA LEU A 100 -1.10 2.59 6.23
C LEU A 100 -2.37 2.75 5.39
N PHE A 101 -3.54 2.72 6.03
CA PHE A 101 -4.81 2.88 5.36
C PHE A 101 -4.87 4.22 4.62
N MET A 102 -4.57 5.32 5.32
CA MET A 102 -4.60 6.66 4.73
C MET A 102 -3.59 6.80 3.59
N PHE A 103 -2.39 6.26 3.75
CA PHE A 103 -1.39 6.27 2.68
C PHE A 103 -1.87 5.56 1.42
N ILE A 104 -2.42 4.35 1.55
CA ILE A 104 -2.91 3.57 0.41
C ILE A 104 -4.11 4.24 -0.25
N VAL A 105 -5.07 4.74 0.53
CA VAL A 105 -6.25 5.44 0.01
C VAL A 105 -5.85 6.70 -0.76
N PHE A 106 -5.00 7.54 -0.19
CA PHE A 106 -4.55 8.77 -0.84
C PHE A 106 -3.67 8.49 -2.06
N ALA A 107 -2.79 7.47 -2.01
CA ALA A 107 -1.99 7.06 -3.16
C ALA A 107 -2.86 6.63 -4.34
N ASN A 108 -3.93 5.88 -4.07
CA ASN A 108 -4.89 5.47 -5.09
C ASN A 108 -5.74 6.66 -5.59
N PHE A 109 -6.20 7.52 -4.68
CA PHE A 109 -7.01 8.69 -5.03
C PHE A 109 -6.23 9.68 -5.90
N LEU A 110 -5.00 9.99 -5.54
CA LEU A 110 -4.11 10.85 -6.33
C LEU A 110 -3.80 10.22 -7.70
N GLY A 111 -3.69 8.89 -7.77
CA GLY A 111 -3.49 8.16 -9.03
C GLY A 111 -4.66 8.24 -10.02
N LEU A 112 -5.87 8.61 -9.57
CA LEU A 112 -7.04 8.82 -10.45
C LEU A 112 -6.98 10.13 -11.22
N ILE A 113 -6.15 11.09 -10.80
CA ILE A 113 -6.02 12.38 -11.48
C ILE A 113 -5.35 12.13 -12.84
N PRO A 114 -5.93 12.62 -13.96
CA PRO A 114 -5.31 12.50 -15.26
C PRO A 114 -3.93 13.21 -15.23
N MET A 115 -2.91 12.56 -15.79
CA MET A 115 -1.48 12.94 -15.75
C MET A 115 -0.76 12.62 -14.41
N SER A 116 -1.42 12.06 -13.41
CA SER A 116 -0.76 11.59 -12.19
C SER A 116 -0.14 10.21 -12.38
N PHE A 117 0.89 9.94 -11.57
CA PHE A 117 1.54 8.65 -11.54
C PHE A 117 1.00 7.82 -10.38
N THR A 118 0.48 6.61 -10.67
CA THR A 118 -0.07 5.74 -9.63
C THR A 118 1.06 4.98 -8.94
N THR A 119 1.48 5.44 -7.78
CA THR A 119 2.61 4.86 -7.02
C THR A 119 2.38 3.42 -6.60
N THR A 120 1.15 3.08 -6.23
CA THR A 120 0.76 1.73 -5.76
C THR A 120 0.56 0.70 -6.88
N SER A 121 0.63 1.11 -8.16
CA SER A 121 0.63 0.19 -9.30
C SER A 121 1.98 -0.50 -9.51
N HIS A 122 3.07 0.08 -8.95
CA HIS A 122 4.39 -0.53 -9.02
C HIS A 122 4.57 -1.64 -8.01
N PHE A 123 4.94 -2.83 -8.49
CA PHE A 123 5.25 -3.97 -7.64
C PHE A 123 6.33 -3.65 -6.60
N GLY A 124 7.34 -2.84 -6.94
CA GLY A 124 8.37 -2.45 -5.99
C GLY A 124 7.82 -1.76 -4.75
N VAL A 125 6.92 -0.79 -4.92
CA VAL A 125 6.32 -0.05 -3.79
C VAL A 125 5.41 -0.96 -2.96
N THR A 126 4.57 -1.77 -3.62
CA THR A 126 3.65 -2.68 -2.92
C THR A 126 4.37 -3.81 -2.20
N ILE A 127 5.46 -4.33 -2.79
CA ILE A 127 6.31 -5.32 -2.14
C ILE A 127 6.97 -4.74 -0.88
N ILE A 128 7.59 -3.56 -0.98
CA ILE A 128 8.22 -2.89 0.18
C ILE A 128 7.18 -2.65 1.28
N LEU A 129 6.00 -2.18 0.92
CA LEU A 129 4.91 -1.94 1.88
C LEU A 129 4.44 -3.24 2.55
N ALA A 130 4.24 -4.30 1.77
CA ALA A 130 3.84 -5.61 2.29
C ALA A 130 4.91 -6.22 3.21
N PHE A 131 6.19 -6.12 2.84
CA PHE A 131 7.29 -6.56 3.69
C PHE A 131 7.44 -5.71 4.96
N ALA A 132 7.23 -4.40 4.88
CA ALA A 132 7.23 -3.54 6.07
C ALA A 132 6.17 -3.98 7.08
N VAL A 133 4.94 -4.26 6.62
CA VAL A 133 3.87 -4.80 7.47
C VAL A 133 4.25 -6.18 8.03
N PHE A 134 4.76 -7.06 7.18
CA PHE A 134 5.18 -8.40 7.57
C PHE A 134 6.26 -8.38 8.66
N PHE A 135 7.32 -7.57 8.48
CA PHE A 135 8.37 -7.43 9.48
C PHE A 135 7.84 -6.83 10.78
N THR A 136 6.98 -5.81 10.69
CA THR A 136 6.37 -5.21 11.87
C THR A 136 5.56 -6.23 12.67
N VAL A 137 4.71 -7.01 12.00
CA VAL A 137 3.90 -8.05 12.64
C VAL A 137 4.79 -9.16 13.23
N THR A 138 5.84 -9.56 12.50
CA THR A 138 6.77 -10.59 12.96
C THR A 138 7.52 -10.14 14.21
N ILE A 139 8.08 -8.92 14.19
CA ILE A 139 8.82 -8.34 15.33
C ILE A 139 7.88 -8.22 16.54
N LEU A 140 6.66 -7.70 16.34
CA LEU A 140 5.66 -7.61 17.41
C LEU A 140 5.28 -8.97 17.97
N GLY A 141 5.14 -9.99 17.12
CA GLY A 141 4.89 -11.36 17.53
C GLY A 141 6.00 -11.91 18.42
N PHE A 142 7.26 -11.67 18.07
CA PHE A 142 8.41 -12.06 18.88
C PHE A 142 8.52 -11.26 20.19
N VAL A 143 8.28 -9.95 20.16
CA VAL A 143 8.35 -9.09 21.35
C VAL A 143 7.25 -9.44 22.38
N LYS A 144 6.03 -9.72 21.90
CA LYS A 144 4.92 -10.05 22.81
C LYS A 144 4.94 -11.49 23.33
N ASN A 145 5.23 -12.45 22.45
CA ASN A 145 5.10 -13.87 22.76
C ASN A 145 6.46 -14.57 22.95
N GLY A 146 7.57 -13.87 22.69
CA GLY A 146 8.91 -14.44 22.78
C GLY A 146 9.04 -15.74 21.98
N ALA A 147 9.62 -16.78 22.60
CA ALA A 147 9.75 -18.11 22.00
C ALA A 147 8.39 -18.80 21.73
N GLY A 148 7.31 -18.39 22.43
CA GLY A 148 5.96 -18.87 22.17
C GLY A 148 5.43 -18.54 20.77
N PHE A 149 5.99 -17.53 20.09
CA PHE A 149 5.66 -17.21 18.70
C PHE A 149 5.98 -18.39 17.75
N LEU A 150 7.03 -19.17 18.04
CA LEU A 150 7.35 -20.36 17.28
C LEU A 150 6.28 -21.47 17.44
N GLY A 151 5.49 -21.41 18.51
CA GLY A 151 4.32 -22.28 18.69
C GLY A 151 3.23 -22.07 17.64
N LEU A 152 3.24 -20.93 16.93
CA LEU A 152 2.34 -20.68 15.80
C LEU A 152 2.57 -21.67 14.66
N PHE A 153 3.84 -22.09 14.46
CA PHE A 153 4.20 -23.07 13.44
C PHE A 153 4.03 -24.50 13.90
N TRP A 154 3.85 -24.73 15.23
CA TRP A 154 3.73 -26.05 15.81
C TRP A 154 2.27 -26.40 16.10
N VAL A 155 1.64 -27.09 15.16
CA VAL A 155 0.25 -27.52 15.31
C VAL A 155 0.14 -28.69 16.30
N SER A 156 -0.18 -28.37 17.55
CA SER A 156 -0.29 -29.37 18.63
C SER A 156 -1.47 -30.33 18.49
N SER A 157 -2.51 -29.95 17.73
CA SER A 157 -3.70 -30.76 17.49
C SER A 157 -3.50 -31.93 16.53
N ALA A 158 -2.36 -31.96 15.78
CA ALA A 158 -2.09 -32.98 14.79
C ALA A 158 -1.40 -34.23 15.39
N PRO A 159 -1.57 -35.41 14.77
CA PRO A 159 -0.81 -36.61 15.13
C PRO A 159 0.69 -36.36 15.02
N LEU A 160 1.48 -36.96 15.94
CA LEU A 160 2.93 -36.74 16.03
C LEU A 160 3.69 -36.93 14.72
N ALA A 161 3.27 -37.89 13.91
CA ALA A 161 3.91 -38.20 12.62
C ALA A 161 3.72 -37.09 11.54
N LEU A 162 2.63 -36.32 11.63
CA LEU A 162 2.29 -35.27 10.66
C LEU A 162 2.77 -33.87 11.09
N ARG A 163 3.12 -33.67 12.36
CA ARG A 163 3.53 -32.34 12.88
C ARG A 163 4.68 -31.69 12.11
N PRO A 164 5.79 -32.38 11.76
CA PRO A 164 6.87 -31.72 11.08
C PRO A 164 6.49 -31.28 9.65
N ILE A 165 5.64 -32.06 8.98
CA ILE A 165 5.16 -31.70 7.63
C ILE A 165 4.25 -30.47 7.72
N LEU A 166 3.34 -30.43 8.68
CA LEU A 166 2.46 -29.28 8.90
C LEU A 166 3.24 -28.03 9.29
N ALA A 167 4.28 -28.15 10.11
CA ALA A 167 5.14 -27.03 10.48
C ALA A 167 5.84 -26.40 9.25
N ILE A 168 6.30 -27.22 8.32
CA ILE A 168 6.92 -26.72 7.07
C ILE A 168 5.86 -26.01 6.20
N ILE A 169 4.69 -26.59 6.07
CA ILE A 169 3.60 -25.98 5.29
C ILE A 169 3.17 -24.65 5.91
N GLU A 170 3.01 -24.57 7.23
CA GLU A 170 2.66 -23.33 7.93
C GLU A 170 3.74 -22.26 7.77
N LEU A 171 5.02 -22.67 7.85
CA LEU A 171 6.16 -21.76 7.63
C LEU A 171 6.15 -21.19 6.20
N ILE A 172 5.94 -22.03 5.18
CA ILE A 172 5.84 -21.58 3.78
C ILE A 172 4.63 -20.66 3.62
N SER A 173 3.48 -21.04 4.18
CA SER A 173 2.25 -20.24 4.15
C SER A 173 2.45 -18.84 4.75
N TYR A 174 3.20 -18.77 5.86
CA TYR A 174 3.53 -17.53 6.53
C TYR A 174 4.34 -16.58 5.63
N PHE A 175 5.35 -17.07 4.93
CA PHE A 175 6.16 -16.28 3.99
C PHE A 175 5.44 -15.92 2.69
N VAL A 176 4.49 -16.74 2.26
CA VAL A 176 3.68 -16.46 1.06
C VAL A 176 2.68 -15.32 1.31
N ARG A 177 2.26 -15.08 2.54
CA ARG A 177 1.29 -14.01 2.88
C ARG A 177 1.70 -12.63 2.35
N PRO A 178 2.88 -12.07 2.65
CA PRO A 178 3.27 -10.74 2.15
C PRO A 178 3.35 -10.69 0.63
N VAL A 179 3.81 -11.77 -0.01
CA VAL A 179 3.87 -11.87 -1.48
C VAL A 179 2.46 -11.83 -2.07
N SER A 180 1.54 -12.62 -1.53
CA SER A 180 0.15 -12.63 -1.97
C SER A 180 -0.54 -11.27 -1.77
N HIS A 181 -0.28 -10.58 -0.65
CA HIS A 181 -0.82 -9.24 -0.40
C HIS A 181 -0.28 -8.21 -1.39
N SER A 182 1.03 -8.23 -1.68
CA SER A 182 1.65 -7.28 -2.61
C SER A 182 1.10 -7.44 -4.03
N ILE A 183 0.98 -8.69 -4.51
CA ILE A 183 0.44 -9.00 -5.84
C ILE A 183 -1.04 -8.60 -5.93
N ARG A 184 -1.82 -8.87 -4.88
CA ARG A 184 -3.24 -8.50 -4.84
C ARG A 184 -3.44 -6.99 -4.87
N LEU A 185 -2.66 -6.25 -4.06
CA LEU A 185 -2.74 -4.80 -4.02
C LEU A 185 -2.36 -4.19 -5.37
N ALA A 186 -1.20 -4.56 -5.91
CA ALA A 186 -0.73 -4.06 -7.21
C ALA A 186 -1.68 -4.45 -8.34
N GLY A 187 -2.14 -5.69 -8.38
CA GLY A 187 -3.05 -6.19 -9.41
C GLY A 187 -4.41 -5.49 -9.41
N ASN A 188 -5.02 -5.30 -8.24
CA ASN A 188 -6.30 -4.60 -8.13
C ASN A 188 -6.18 -3.12 -8.51
N VAL A 189 -5.10 -2.46 -8.07
CA VAL A 189 -4.86 -1.05 -8.40
C VAL A 189 -4.59 -0.88 -9.89
N MET A 190 -3.72 -1.70 -10.47
CA MET A 190 -3.40 -1.65 -11.90
C MET A 190 -4.63 -1.93 -12.76
N ALA A 191 -5.40 -2.97 -12.43
CA ALA A 191 -6.63 -3.28 -13.15
C ALA A 191 -7.67 -2.16 -13.04
N GLY A 192 -7.89 -1.61 -11.85
CA GLY A 192 -8.84 -0.52 -11.62
C GLY A 192 -8.49 0.74 -12.42
N HIS A 193 -7.23 1.15 -12.39
CA HIS A 193 -6.77 2.33 -13.14
C HIS A 193 -6.79 2.11 -14.65
N ALA A 194 -6.42 0.91 -15.13
CA ALA A 194 -6.50 0.57 -16.54
C ALA A 194 -7.95 0.65 -17.07
N VAL A 195 -8.90 0.09 -16.31
CA VAL A 195 -10.34 0.13 -16.68
C VAL A 195 -10.83 1.58 -16.75
N ILE A 196 -10.57 2.39 -15.73
CA ILE A 196 -11.03 3.79 -15.71
C ILE A 196 -10.48 4.56 -16.90
N LYS A 197 -9.21 4.38 -17.26
CA LYS A 197 -8.58 5.08 -18.40
C LYS A 197 -9.03 4.58 -19.77
N VAL A 198 -9.48 3.33 -19.88
CA VAL A 198 -10.04 2.81 -21.14
C VAL A 198 -11.43 3.38 -21.39
N PHE A 199 -12.19 3.68 -20.34
CA PHE A 199 -13.55 4.22 -20.45
C PHE A 199 -13.64 5.75 -20.36
N ALA A 200 -12.54 6.46 -19.98
CA ALA A 200 -12.47 7.92 -19.95
C ALA A 200 -12.00 8.50 -21.29
#